data_a48edc48bea43f186095a740205a4935
#
_entry.id   a48edc48bea43f186095a740205a4935
#
_cell.length_a   1.000
_cell.length_b   1.000
_cell.length_c   1.000
_cell.angle_alpha   90.00
_cell.angle_beta   90.00
_cell.angle_gamma   90.00
#
_symmetry.space_group_name_H-M   'P 1'
#
loop_
_entity.id
_entity.type
_entity.pdbx_description
1 polymer ?
#
loop_
_entity_poly.entity_id
_entity_poly.type
_entity_poly.pdbx_seq_one_letter_code
_entity_poly.pdbx_strand_id
1 'polypeptide(L)'
;CHSPHGSPTRPLLKADSVNDVCYTCHAEKRGPMLWEHAPVRESCLNCHAAHGSNHDKLLVAARPYLCQQCHTSPALHAGQLFRADQSARSAANGGTQSPRMIGRSCQNCHTQVHGSNHPSGARFQR
;
A
#
# COMPACT_ATOMS: atom_id res chain seq x y z
N CYS A 1 -3.30 16.26 15.75
CA CYS A 1 -3.72 16.21 14.33
C CYS A 1 -4.68 17.35 13.98
N HIS A 2 -5.64 17.69 14.85
CA HIS A 2 -6.64 18.72 14.60
C HIS A 2 -6.42 19.97 15.46
N SER A 3 -6.86 21.13 14.94
CA SER A 3 -6.92 22.40 15.65
C SER A 3 -8.39 22.77 15.89
N PRO A 4 -8.92 22.62 17.11
CA PRO A 4 -10.33 22.86 17.38
C PRO A 4 -10.73 24.34 17.25
N HIS A 5 -9.76 25.26 17.33
CA HIS A 5 -9.99 26.70 17.25
C HIS A 5 -9.92 27.28 15.84
N GLY A 6 -9.62 26.47 14.85
CA GLY A 6 -9.59 26.87 13.45
C GLY A 6 -8.37 26.35 12.70
N SER A 7 -8.56 26.16 11.41
CA SER A 7 -7.54 25.76 10.44
C SER A 7 -8.02 26.09 9.04
N PRO A 8 -7.13 26.39 8.08
CA PRO A 8 -7.50 26.60 6.68
C PRO A 8 -7.97 25.31 5.99
N THR A 9 -7.70 24.15 6.59
CA THR A 9 -7.99 22.86 5.99
C THR A 9 -9.22 22.18 6.60
N ARG A 10 -9.93 21.39 5.81
CA ARG A 10 -10.95 20.46 6.32
C ARG A 10 -10.30 19.09 6.52
N PRO A 11 -10.50 18.43 7.64
CA PRO A 11 -11.29 18.72 8.84
C PRO A 11 -10.46 19.36 9.97
N LEU A 12 -10.09 20.61 9.85
CA LEU A 12 -9.34 21.39 10.84
C LEU A 12 -7.98 20.78 11.19
N LEU A 13 -7.23 20.36 10.19
CA LEU A 13 -5.89 19.79 10.40
C LEU A 13 -4.89 20.87 10.85
N LYS A 14 -3.89 20.47 11.65
CA LYS A 14 -2.79 21.35 12.09
C LYS A 14 -1.75 21.62 10.99
N ALA A 15 -1.86 20.98 9.84
CA ALA A 15 -0.97 21.17 8.68
C ALA A 15 -1.81 21.25 7.40
N ASP A 16 -1.17 21.60 6.30
CA ASP A 16 -1.84 21.89 5.03
C ASP A 16 -2.42 20.65 4.33
N SER A 17 -1.93 19.47 4.67
CA SER A 17 -2.42 18.21 4.14
C SER A 17 -2.45 17.11 5.21
N VAL A 18 -3.18 16.03 4.92
CA VAL A 18 -3.16 14.81 5.73
C VAL A 18 -1.74 14.26 5.86
N ASN A 19 -1.01 14.20 4.76
CA ASN A 19 0.34 13.67 4.75
C ASN A 19 1.28 14.51 5.62
N ASP A 20 1.18 15.84 5.58
CA ASP A 20 2.00 16.71 6.41
C ASP A 20 1.73 16.53 7.90
N VAL A 21 0.47 16.31 8.28
CA VAL A 21 0.13 15.93 9.67
C VAL A 21 0.81 14.63 10.06
N CYS A 22 0.76 13.61 9.21
CA CYS A 22 1.38 12.32 9.50
C CYS A 22 2.91 12.43 9.58
N TYR A 23 3.52 13.23 8.71
CA TYR A 23 4.97 13.44 8.66
C TYR A 23 5.52 14.17 9.90
N THR A 24 4.70 14.81 10.69
CA THR A 24 5.16 15.39 11.97
C THR A 24 5.72 14.33 12.94
N CYS A 25 5.23 13.09 12.83
CA CYS A 25 5.70 11.95 13.63
C CYS A 25 6.38 10.86 12.77
N HIS A 26 6.01 10.76 11.49
CA HIS A 26 6.49 9.75 10.55
C HIS A 26 7.37 10.37 9.46
N ALA A 27 8.35 11.18 9.87
CA ALA A 27 9.23 11.90 8.95
C ALA A 27 9.98 10.98 7.99
N GLU A 28 10.28 9.74 8.40
CA GLU A 28 10.94 8.73 7.59
C GLU A 28 10.12 8.25 6.38
N LYS A 29 8.82 8.56 6.34
CA LYS A 29 7.94 8.23 5.19
C LYS A 29 7.78 9.37 4.20
N ARG A 30 8.31 10.55 4.52
CA ARG A 30 8.14 11.75 3.70
C ARG A 30 8.88 11.69 2.36
N GLY A 31 10.01 11.05 2.33
CA GLY A 31 10.90 11.11 1.18
C GLY A 31 11.76 12.39 1.14
N PRO A 32 12.23 12.82 -0.03
CA PRO A 32 11.97 12.22 -1.34
C PRO A 32 12.55 10.81 -1.48
N MET A 33 11.81 9.95 -2.16
CA MET A 33 12.27 8.62 -2.54
C MET A 33 12.59 8.59 -4.03
N LEU A 34 13.62 7.85 -4.42
CA LEU A 34 13.96 7.65 -5.84
C LEU A 34 12.81 6.97 -6.59
N TRP A 35 12.15 6.02 -5.92
CA TRP A 35 10.98 5.29 -6.41
C TRP A 35 9.82 5.55 -5.47
N GLU A 36 8.90 6.39 -5.87
CA GLU A 36 7.70 6.74 -5.10
C GLU A 36 6.53 5.81 -5.45
N HIS A 37 5.77 5.42 -4.44
CA HIS A 37 4.50 4.73 -4.63
C HIS A 37 3.38 5.78 -4.66
N ALA A 38 2.74 5.94 -5.81
CA ALA A 38 1.79 7.03 -6.05
C ALA A 38 0.71 7.19 -4.96
N PRO A 39 -0.01 6.13 -4.51
CA PRO A 39 -1.04 6.27 -3.49
C PRO A 39 -0.49 6.77 -2.14
N VAL A 40 0.77 6.49 -1.82
CA VAL A 40 1.44 7.00 -0.60
C VAL A 40 1.67 8.50 -0.70
N ARG A 41 2.12 8.96 -1.87
CA ARG A 41 2.32 10.39 -2.14
C ARG A 41 1.01 11.16 -2.13
N GLU A 42 -0.07 10.55 -2.61
CA GLU A 42 -1.39 11.18 -2.67
C GLU A 42 -1.99 11.36 -1.28
N SER A 43 -2.13 10.27 -0.52
CA SER A 43 -2.70 10.31 0.82
C SER A 43 -2.36 9.07 1.64
N CYS A 44 -1.91 9.26 2.87
CA CYS A 44 -1.74 8.18 3.84
C CYS A 44 -3.06 7.43 4.10
N LEU A 45 -4.20 8.12 3.98
CA LEU A 45 -5.52 7.55 4.23
C LEU A 45 -6.00 6.61 3.11
N ASN A 46 -5.30 6.53 1.98
CA ASN A 46 -5.59 5.49 0.98
C ASN A 46 -5.38 4.08 1.55
N CYS A 47 -4.51 3.96 2.54
CA CYS A 47 -4.17 2.67 3.17
C CYS A 47 -4.42 2.64 4.67
N HIS A 48 -4.39 3.78 5.37
CA HIS A 48 -4.48 3.84 6.82
C HIS A 48 -5.74 4.55 7.32
N ALA A 49 -6.33 4.03 8.39
CA ALA A 49 -7.44 4.63 9.11
C ALA A 49 -6.90 5.33 10.37
N ALA A 50 -6.74 6.66 10.31
CA ALA A 50 -6.09 7.43 11.36
C ALA A 50 -6.79 7.36 12.73
N HIS A 51 -8.11 7.12 12.76
CA HIS A 51 -8.89 7.07 13.99
C HIS A 51 -9.08 5.67 14.57
N GLY A 52 -8.51 4.66 13.92
CA GLY A 52 -8.56 3.29 14.38
C GLY A 52 -8.93 2.29 13.29
N SER A 53 -8.52 1.06 13.46
CA SER A 53 -8.83 -0.05 12.57
C SER A 53 -8.72 -1.37 13.33
N ASN A 54 -9.46 -2.37 12.88
CA ASN A 54 -9.35 -3.75 13.33
C ASN A 54 -8.18 -4.50 12.65
N HIS A 55 -7.48 -3.83 11.73
CA HIS A 55 -6.35 -4.42 11.01
C HIS A 55 -5.02 -3.88 11.54
N ASP A 56 -4.00 -4.73 11.53
CA ASP A 56 -2.64 -4.38 11.92
C ASP A 56 -2.16 -3.13 11.18
N LYS A 57 -1.36 -2.29 11.86
CA LYS A 57 -0.84 -1.01 11.33
C LYS A 57 -1.92 -0.01 10.91
N LEU A 58 -3.09 -0.06 11.53
CA LEU A 58 -4.23 0.81 11.22
C LEU A 58 -4.62 0.76 9.73
N LEU A 59 -4.52 -0.39 9.08
CA LEU A 59 -4.91 -0.51 7.67
C LEU A 59 -6.44 -0.47 7.52
N VAL A 60 -6.91 0.14 6.43
CA VAL A 60 -8.35 0.21 6.10
C VAL A 60 -8.91 -1.15 5.68
N ALA A 61 -8.05 -2.07 5.27
CA ALA A 61 -8.40 -3.44 4.90
C ALA A 61 -7.24 -4.40 5.16
N ALA A 62 -7.55 -5.68 5.33
CA ALA A 62 -6.54 -6.71 5.52
C ALA A 62 -5.66 -6.90 4.27
N ARG A 63 -4.38 -7.23 4.50
CA ARG A 63 -3.48 -7.68 3.43
C ARG A 63 -3.75 -9.17 3.13
N PRO A 64 -3.70 -9.61 1.88
CA PRO A 64 -3.30 -8.92 0.64
C PRO A 64 -4.43 -8.11 -0.03
N TYR A 65 -5.66 -8.17 0.45
CA TYR A 65 -6.83 -7.55 -0.17
C TYR A 65 -6.65 -6.03 -0.39
N LEU A 66 -6.03 -5.32 0.58
CA LEU A 66 -5.72 -3.90 0.45
C LEU A 66 -4.95 -3.59 -0.85
N CYS A 67 -3.91 -4.37 -1.13
CA CYS A 67 -3.08 -4.17 -2.32
C CYS A 67 -3.86 -4.43 -3.62
N GLN A 68 -4.76 -5.39 -3.58
CA GLN A 68 -5.52 -5.84 -4.73
C GLN A 68 -6.66 -4.92 -5.15
N GLN A 69 -7.02 -3.96 -4.32
CA GLN A 69 -7.98 -2.93 -4.70
C GLN A 69 -7.47 -2.11 -5.90
N CYS A 70 -6.14 -2.03 -6.07
CA CYS A 70 -5.50 -1.31 -7.18
C CYS A 70 -4.71 -2.25 -8.10
N HIS A 71 -4.02 -3.26 -7.54
CA HIS A 71 -3.18 -4.19 -8.28
C HIS A 71 -3.99 -5.39 -8.79
N THR A 72 -4.91 -5.13 -9.73
CA THR A 72 -5.83 -6.14 -10.29
C THR A 72 -5.42 -6.65 -11.66
N SER A 73 -4.37 -6.07 -12.28
CA SER A 73 -3.95 -6.46 -13.62
C SER A 73 -3.61 -7.94 -13.71
N PRO A 74 -4.17 -8.66 -14.70
CA PRO A 74 -3.85 -10.08 -14.92
C PRO A 74 -2.39 -10.34 -15.30
N ALA A 75 -1.66 -9.32 -15.74
CA ALA A 75 -0.23 -9.41 -16.02
C ALA A 75 0.63 -9.40 -14.74
N LEU A 76 0.06 -8.95 -13.62
CA LEU A 76 0.73 -8.93 -12.32
C LEU A 76 0.29 -10.16 -11.51
N HIS A 77 1.21 -10.75 -10.76
CA HIS A 77 0.88 -11.90 -9.90
C HIS A 77 -0.24 -11.58 -8.89
N ALA A 78 -0.40 -10.32 -8.47
CA ALA A 78 -1.51 -9.90 -7.63
C ALA A 78 -2.89 -10.12 -8.29
N GLY A 79 -3.03 -9.83 -9.58
CA GLY A 79 -4.26 -10.10 -10.33
C GLY A 79 -4.48 -11.58 -10.62
N GLN A 80 -3.42 -12.39 -10.59
CA GLN A 80 -3.51 -13.84 -10.77
C GLN A 80 -3.97 -14.59 -9.53
N LEU A 81 -3.73 -14.03 -8.33
CA LEU A 81 -4.01 -14.70 -7.05
C LEU A 81 -5.51 -14.84 -6.71
N PHE A 82 -6.41 -14.14 -7.42
CA PHE A 82 -7.82 -13.99 -7.01
C PHE A 82 -8.84 -14.22 -8.14
N ARG A 83 -8.42 -14.71 -9.28
CA ARG A 83 -9.37 -15.12 -10.32
C ARG A 83 -9.82 -16.56 -10.08
N ALA A 84 -11.11 -16.77 -10.19
CA ALA A 84 -11.70 -18.11 -10.10
C ALA A 84 -11.18 -19.09 -11.18
N ASP A 85 -10.58 -18.54 -12.25
CA ASP A 85 -10.02 -19.30 -13.37
C ASP A 85 -8.51 -19.58 -13.25
N GLN A 86 -7.93 -19.37 -12.08
CA GLN A 86 -6.47 -19.48 -11.90
C GLN A 86 -5.91 -20.88 -12.14
N SER A 87 -6.70 -21.91 -11.85
CA SER A 87 -6.29 -23.28 -12.16
C SER A 87 -6.05 -23.50 -13.66
N ALA A 88 -6.90 -22.92 -14.51
CA ALA A 88 -6.77 -23.00 -15.95
C ALA A 88 -5.56 -22.21 -16.48
N ARG A 89 -5.24 -21.05 -15.89
CA ARG A 89 -4.07 -20.25 -16.28
C ARG A 89 -2.75 -20.81 -15.83
N SER A 90 -2.70 -21.38 -14.64
CA SER A 90 -1.51 -22.11 -14.18
C SER A 90 -1.22 -23.29 -15.08
N ALA A 91 -2.25 -24.01 -15.50
CA ALA A 91 -2.12 -25.12 -16.44
C ALA A 91 -1.69 -24.65 -17.85
N ALA A 92 -2.27 -23.54 -18.36
CA ALA A 92 -1.95 -23.00 -19.68
C ALA A 92 -0.51 -22.48 -19.80
N ASN A 93 0.08 -22.02 -18.70
CA ASN A 93 1.46 -21.51 -18.64
C ASN A 93 2.46 -22.53 -18.07
N GLY A 94 2.05 -23.80 -17.90
CA GLY A 94 2.93 -24.87 -17.43
C GLY A 94 3.42 -24.75 -15.98
N GLY A 95 2.85 -23.84 -15.19
CA GLY A 95 3.26 -23.58 -13.81
C GLY A 95 2.14 -23.73 -12.80
N THR A 96 2.37 -24.45 -11.73
CA THR A 96 1.53 -24.42 -10.53
C THR A 96 1.82 -23.13 -9.75
N GLN A 97 0.78 -22.48 -9.23
CA GLN A 97 0.98 -21.36 -8.33
C GLN A 97 1.83 -21.79 -7.12
N SER A 98 2.84 -20.99 -6.83
CA SER A 98 3.64 -21.25 -5.65
C SER A 98 2.77 -21.14 -4.39
N PRO A 99 2.74 -22.18 -3.53
CA PRO A 99 2.03 -22.09 -2.24
C PRO A 99 2.55 -20.96 -1.35
N ARG A 100 3.73 -20.41 -1.67
CA ARG A 100 4.30 -19.24 -0.97
C ARG A 100 3.61 -17.93 -1.32
N MET A 101 2.82 -17.89 -2.39
CA MET A 101 2.10 -16.69 -2.83
C MET A 101 0.63 -16.69 -2.44
N ILE A 102 0.01 -17.86 -2.33
CA ILE A 102 -1.41 -18.00 -2.01
C ILE A 102 -1.67 -17.55 -0.55
N GLY A 103 -2.60 -16.62 -0.36
CA GLY A 103 -2.99 -16.12 0.96
C GLY A 103 -1.88 -15.39 1.75
N ARG A 104 -0.76 -15.07 1.11
CA ARG A 104 0.37 -14.37 1.73
C ARG A 104 0.27 -12.87 1.53
N SER A 105 0.83 -12.13 2.48
CA SER A 105 0.98 -10.67 2.33
C SER A 105 1.97 -10.35 1.21
N CYS A 106 1.59 -9.44 0.32
CA CYS A 106 2.48 -8.92 -0.73
C CYS A 106 3.77 -8.33 -0.15
N GLN A 107 3.69 -7.79 1.07
CA GLN A 107 4.83 -7.22 1.79
C GLN A 107 5.89 -8.24 2.21
N ASN A 108 5.63 -9.54 2.12
CA ASN A 108 6.68 -10.55 2.31
C ASN A 108 7.82 -10.42 1.28
N CYS A 109 7.50 -9.87 0.10
CA CYS A 109 8.47 -9.60 -0.96
C CYS A 109 8.59 -8.09 -1.24
N HIS A 110 7.47 -7.35 -1.25
CA HIS A 110 7.42 -5.92 -1.51
C HIS A 110 7.44 -5.13 -0.19
N THR A 111 8.59 -5.09 0.49
CA THR A 111 8.70 -4.54 1.85
C THR A 111 8.67 -3.02 1.89
N GLN A 112 9.03 -2.34 0.79
CA GLN A 112 9.21 -0.89 0.73
C GLN A 112 8.03 -0.17 0.08
N VAL A 113 6.80 -0.53 0.47
CA VAL A 113 5.57 0.02 -0.14
C VAL A 113 5.39 1.53 0.02
N HIS A 114 6.09 2.17 0.94
CA HIS A 114 6.05 3.62 1.13
C HIS A 114 6.97 4.38 0.16
N GLY A 115 7.84 3.68 -0.54
CA GLY A 115 8.85 4.22 -1.43
C GLY A 115 10.22 3.60 -1.16
N SER A 116 11.12 3.67 -2.11
CA SER A 116 12.43 3.07 -2.02
C SER A 116 13.51 3.91 -2.70
N ASN A 117 14.70 3.90 -2.14
CA ASN A 117 15.92 4.42 -2.76
C ASN A 117 16.82 3.30 -3.30
N HIS A 118 16.34 2.06 -3.24
CA HIS A 118 17.12 0.90 -3.68
C HIS A 118 17.16 0.79 -5.20
N PRO A 119 18.31 0.43 -5.80
CA PRO A 119 18.46 0.31 -7.26
C PRO A 119 17.62 -0.81 -7.91
N SER A 120 16.97 -1.67 -7.12
CA SER A 120 16.02 -2.67 -7.65
C SER A 120 14.76 -2.05 -8.28
N GLY A 121 14.58 -0.73 -8.16
CA GLY A 121 13.55 0.02 -8.85
C GLY A 121 12.18 -0.02 -8.17
N ALA A 122 11.17 0.34 -8.97
CA ALA A 122 9.77 0.51 -8.53
C ALA A 122 9.05 -0.78 -8.10
N ARG A 123 9.77 -1.90 -7.98
CA ARG A 123 9.20 -3.15 -7.44
C ARG A 123 9.09 -3.14 -5.92
N PHE A 124 9.67 -2.17 -5.25
CA PHE A 124 9.63 -1.98 -3.79
C PHE A 124 10.02 -3.23 -2.98
N GLN A 125 10.93 -4.03 -3.51
CA GLN A 125 11.34 -5.28 -2.86
C GLN A 125 12.36 -5.06 -1.74
N ARG A 126 13.09 -3.95 -1.78
CA ARG A 126 14.03 -3.52 -0.72
C ARG A 126 14.21 -2.01 -0.75
#